data_e85e531a8a257b5ffe20fbb9524ba7c4
#
_entry.id   e85e531a8a257b5ffe20fbb9524ba7c4
#
_cell.length_a   1.000
_cell.length_b   1.000
_cell.length_c   1.000
_cell.angle_alpha   90.00
_cell.angle_beta   90.00
_cell.angle_gamma   90.00
#
_symmetry.space_group_name_H-M   'P 1'
#
loop_
_entity.id
_entity.type
_entity.pdbx_description
1 polymer ?
#
loop_
_entity_poly.entity_id
_entity_poly.type
_entity_poly.pdbx_seq_one_letter_code
_entity_poly.pdbx_strand_id
1 'polypeptide(L)'
;DNLIPLEHYSQIGEDPMQAYSAFRLESDIKEGGKDGLYKADLTSKDVFYTKDEFRNLIQESRVYGVDIVPEIDTPAHSLALTKVRPDLRHGTYGRDNDHLALKEKYDESLEFVQSIFNEYMGKDLSDPVFDKDTVVHVGADEYTAAPEAYRKFADDMLKYVQDSGRTPRIWGSLSTIKGETSVRSEGVQMNLWNFGWANMDKMYEQGYDLINCNDGNYYIVPNAGYYYDYLNEDTLYNLAINSIG
;
A
#
# COMPACT_ATOMS: atom_id res chain seq x y z
N ASP A 1 5.94 -3.60 -4.71
CA ASP A 1 7.17 -4.11 -4.06
C ASP A 1 8.41 -3.56 -4.75
N ASN A 2 9.21 -2.83 -4.00
CA ASN A 2 10.47 -2.29 -4.49
C ASN A 2 11.55 -3.39 -4.42
N LEU A 3 11.96 -3.89 -5.58
CA LEU A 3 13.01 -4.90 -5.65
C LEU A 3 14.36 -4.33 -5.26
N ILE A 4 15.08 -5.02 -4.38
CA ILE A 4 16.49 -4.74 -4.10
C ILE A 4 17.32 -5.31 -5.24
N PRO A 5 18.29 -4.55 -5.80
CA PRO A 5 19.18 -5.07 -6.83
C PRO A 5 19.86 -6.37 -6.41
N LEU A 6 20.04 -7.30 -7.35
CA LEU A 6 20.65 -8.61 -7.09
C LEU A 6 22.05 -8.55 -6.46
N GLU A 7 22.79 -7.50 -6.72
CA GLU A 7 24.11 -7.26 -6.14
C GLU A 7 24.10 -7.07 -4.62
N HIS A 8 22.94 -6.70 -4.05
CA HIS A 8 22.76 -6.58 -2.60
C HIS A 8 22.24 -7.84 -1.91
N TYR A 9 21.99 -8.89 -2.67
CA TYR A 9 21.41 -10.14 -2.15
C TYR A 9 22.23 -10.75 -1.01
N SER A 10 23.55 -10.73 -1.13
CA SER A 10 24.47 -11.25 -0.11
C SER A 10 24.52 -10.43 1.18
N GLN A 11 23.94 -9.23 1.17
CA GLN A 11 23.95 -8.32 2.33
C GLN A 11 22.70 -8.42 3.20
N ILE A 12 21.72 -9.25 2.81
CA ILE A 12 20.38 -9.23 3.39
C ILE A 12 20.16 -10.33 4.43
N GLY A 13 21.18 -11.13 4.71
CA GLY A 13 21.12 -12.21 5.70
C GLY A 13 20.43 -13.48 5.21
N GLU A 14 19.99 -14.29 6.15
CA GLU A 14 19.47 -15.63 5.87
C GLU A 14 17.99 -15.69 5.45
N ASP A 15 17.26 -14.57 5.53
CA ASP A 15 15.86 -14.49 5.13
C ASP A 15 15.72 -13.95 3.69
N PRO A 16 15.51 -14.80 2.68
CA PRO A 16 15.43 -14.39 1.28
C PRO A 16 14.30 -13.38 1.01
N MET A 17 13.24 -13.38 1.79
CA MET A 17 12.12 -12.45 1.62
C MET A 17 12.51 -11.02 1.90
N GLN A 18 13.49 -10.80 2.75
CA GLN A 18 14.03 -9.46 2.99
C GLN A 18 14.78 -8.88 1.79
N ALA A 19 15.20 -9.72 0.85
CA ALA A 19 15.89 -9.28 -0.36
C ALA A 19 14.99 -8.47 -1.30
N TYR A 20 13.70 -8.72 -1.29
CA TYR A 20 12.76 -8.23 -2.31
C TYR A 20 12.00 -6.97 -1.92
N SER A 21 12.28 -6.39 -0.76
CA SER A 21 11.50 -5.27 -0.26
C SER A 21 12.39 -4.14 0.25
N ALA A 22 12.14 -2.94 -0.26
CA ALA A 22 12.86 -1.73 0.14
C ALA A 22 11.94 -0.52 0.11
N PHE A 23 12.02 0.35 1.11
CA PHE A 23 11.30 1.60 1.14
C PHE A 23 12.07 2.66 0.35
N ARG A 24 11.53 3.10 -0.77
CA ARG A 24 12.20 3.97 -1.76
C ARG A 24 11.89 5.46 -1.59
N LEU A 25 11.33 5.86 -0.46
CA LEU A 25 11.11 7.25 -0.11
C LEU A 25 11.99 7.65 1.09
N GLU A 26 12.40 8.90 1.13
CA GLU A 26 13.14 9.44 2.26
C GLU A 26 12.26 9.43 3.53
N SER A 27 12.78 8.89 4.63
CA SER A 27 12.10 8.87 5.93
C SER A 27 13.02 9.35 7.04
N ASP A 28 12.44 9.97 8.05
CA ASP A 28 13.14 10.40 9.25
C ASP A 28 13.39 9.25 10.23
N ILE A 29 12.83 8.05 9.97
CA ILE A 29 13.05 6.86 10.78
C ILE A 29 14.44 6.31 10.50
N LYS A 30 15.34 6.53 11.46
CA LYS A 30 16.76 6.14 11.42
C LYS A 30 17.09 5.17 12.53
N GLU A 31 17.98 4.20 12.20
CA GLU A 31 18.62 3.26 13.13
C GLU A 31 17.66 2.55 14.09
N GLY A 32 16.54 2.14 13.61
CA GLY A 32 15.66 1.32 14.37
C GLY A 32 14.60 2.05 15.11
N GLY A 33 13.67 1.28 15.39
CA GLY A 33 12.46 1.68 16.01
C GLY A 33 12.67 2.23 17.41
N LYS A 34 11.57 2.54 17.98
CA LYS A 34 11.31 3.16 19.27
C LYS A 34 12.20 2.67 20.44
N ASP A 35 12.85 1.53 20.32
CA ASP A 35 13.54 0.84 21.41
C ASP A 35 15.06 0.73 21.20
N GLY A 36 15.59 1.26 20.08
CA GLY A 36 17.02 1.11 19.75
C GLY A 36 17.47 -0.35 19.48
N LEU A 37 16.51 -1.28 19.39
CA LEU A 37 16.78 -2.70 19.14
C LEU A 37 17.08 -3.01 17.69
N TYR A 38 16.59 -2.16 16.77
CA TYR A 38 16.66 -2.38 15.33
C TYR A 38 17.53 -1.31 14.69
N LYS A 39 18.65 -1.73 14.15
CA LYS A 39 19.65 -0.82 13.55
C LYS A 39 19.49 -0.74 12.03
N ALA A 40 18.30 -0.43 11.58
CA ALA A 40 18.03 -0.24 10.16
C ALA A 40 17.27 1.06 9.92
N ASP A 41 17.73 1.84 8.97
CA ASP A 41 16.96 2.96 8.46
C ASP A 41 15.78 2.45 7.64
N LEU A 42 14.63 3.12 7.67
CA LEU A 42 13.50 2.76 6.82
C LEU A 42 13.83 2.96 5.35
N THR A 43 14.43 4.11 5.01
CA THR A 43 14.83 4.43 3.65
C THR A 43 15.92 3.47 3.14
N SER A 44 15.75 2.99 1.93
CA SER A 44 16.76 2.21 1.21
C SER A 44 18.08 2.96 1.10
N LYS A 45 19.20 2.21 1.16
CA LYS A 45 20.55 2.82 1.09
C LYS A 45 21.06 3.05 -0.33
N ASP A 46 20.45 2.40 -1.32
CA ASP A 46 20.93 2.44 -2.71
C ASP A 46 20.24 3.54 -3.52
N VAL A 47 18.95 3.42 -3.75
CA VAL A 47 18.18 4.38 -4.57
C VAL A 47 16.89 4.72 -3.84
N PHE A 48 16.56 6.00 -3.74
CA PHE A 48 15.32 6.50 -3.17
C PHE A 48 15.03 7.91 -3.70
N TYR A 49 13.81 8.36 -3.55
CA TYR A 49 13.43 9.75 -3.76
C TYR A 49 13.56 10.51 -2.43
N THR A 50 14.22 11.65 -2.45
CA THR A 50 14.13 12.62 -1.36
C THR A 50 12.70 13.20 -1.29
N LYS A 51 12.32 13.76 -0.14
CA LYS A 51 11.01 14.42 0.02
C LYS A 51 10.82 15.54 -1.00
N ASP A 52 11.87 16.30 -1.29
CA ASP A 52 11.83 17.39 -2.27
C ASP A 52 11.72 16.89 -3.71
N GLU A 53 12.47 15.87 -4.08
CA GLU A 53 12.37 15.25 -5.41
C GLU A 53 10.96 14.70 -5.66
N PHE A 54 10.40 14.00 -4.67
CA PHE A 54 9.08 13.41 -4.83
C PHE A 54 7.96 14.47 -4.87
N ARG A 55 8.08 15.54 -4.08
CA ARG A 55 7.18 16.70 -4.16
C ARG A 55 7.21 17.35 -5.54
N ASN A 56 8.41 17.60 -6.06
CA ASN A 56 8.59 18.17 -7.39
C ASN A 56 8.02 17.26 -8.47
N LEU A 57 8.20 15.96 -8.36
CA LEU A 57 7.65 14.97 -9.29
C LEU A 57 6.12 15.02 -9.32
N ILE A 58 5.45 15.09 -8.15
CA ILE A 58 3.99 15.24 -8.05
C ILE A 58 3.53 16.54 -8.71
N GLN A 59 4.23 17.63 -8.47
CA GLN A 59 3.85 18.94 -9.03
C GLN A 59 4.08 18.99 -10.55
N GLU A 60 5.21 18.48 -11.02
CA GLU A 60 5.55 18.48 -12.44
C GLU A 60 4.61 17.58 -13.25
N SER A 61 4.25 16.40 -12.74
CA SER A 61 3.34 15.48 -13.43
C SER A 61 1.98 16.12 -13.75
N ARG A 62 1.48 16.99 -12.88
CA ARG A 62 0.22 17.71 -13.09
C ARG A 62 0.28 18.70 -14.26
N VAL A 63 1.44 19.25 -14.55
CA VAL A 63 1.63 20.11 -15.73
C VAL A 63 1.37 19.34 -17.03
N TYR A 64 1.61 18.02 -17.00
CA TYR A 64 1.34 17.11 -18.11
C TYR A 64 -0.04 16.44 -18.03
N GLY A 65 -0.88 16.84 -17.09
CA GLY A 65 -2.22 16.27 -16.90
C GLY A 65 -2.22 14.86 -16.29
N VAL A 66 -1.16 14.51 -15.54
CA VAL A 66 -1.02 13.22 -14.86
C VAL A 66 -0.96 13.44 -13.36
N ASP A 67 -1.82 12.78 -12.61
CA ASP A 67 -1.75 12.76 -11.16
C ASP A 67 -0.99 11.52 -10.66
N ILE A 68 0.03 11.74 -9.86
CA ILE A 68 0.74 10.67 -9.15
C ILE A 68 -0.03 10.36 -7.87
N VAL A 69 -0.38 9.10 -7.70
CA VAL A 69 -1.01 8.58 -6.48
C VAL A 69 0.04 7.79 -5.70
N PRO A 70 0.62 8.37 -4.64
CA PRO A 70 1.57 7.63 -3.81
C PRO A 70 0.87 6.52 -3.04
N GLU A 71 1.52 5.37 -2.97
CA GLU A 71 1.07 4.21 -2.23
C GLU A 71 2.11 3.76 -1.20
N ILE A 72 1.65 3.57 0.03
CA ILE A 72 2.40 2.85 1.07
C ILE A 72 1.51 1.70 1.50
N ASP A 73 1.79 0.53 0.93
CA ASP A 73 0.94 -0.63 1.10
C ASP A 73 1.08 -1.27 2.48
N THR A 74 -0.04 -1.39 3.14
CA THR A 74 -0.22 -1.96 4.49
C THR A 74 -1.64 -2.51 4.64
N PRO A 75 -1.92 -3.48 5.51
CA PRO A 75 -1.06 -4.14 6.50
C PRO A 75 -0.40 -5.44 5.99
N ALA A 76 -0.78 -5.94 4.81
CA ALA A 76 0.00 -6.91 4.05
C ALA A 76 1.17 -6.21 3.33
N HIS A 77 1.98 -6.94 2.60
CA HIS A 77 3.08 -6.39 1.78
C HIS A 77 4.01 -5.40 2.50
N SER A 78 4.03 -5.48 3.83
CA SER A 78 4.70 -4.52 4.72
C SER A 78 6.13 -4.91 5.08
N LEU A 79 6.80 -5.75 4.29
CA LEU A 79 8.13 -6.26 4.63
C LEU A 79 9.17 -5.15 4.75
N ALA A 80 9.08 -4.11 3.91
CA ALA A 80 9.96 -2.95 4.00
C ALA A 80 9.85 -2.23 5.37
N LEU A 81 8.64 -2.21 5.94
CA LEU A 81 8.35 -1.61 7.24
C LEU A 81 8.78 -2.54 8.39
N THR A 82 8.47 -3.82 8.28
CA THR A 82 8.77 -4.80 9.32
C THR A 82 10.26 -5.17 9.40
N LYS A 83 11.08 -4.80 8.43
CA LYS A 83 12.55 -4.84 8.56
C LYS A 83 13.05 -3.90 9.65
N VAL A 84 12.42 -2.76 9.78
CA VAL A 84 12.78 -1.73 10.77
C VAL A 84 12.10 -2.02 12.11
N ARG A 85 10.92 -2.62 12.08
CA ARG A 85 10.11 -2.99 13.25
C ARG A 85 9.74 -4.48 13.20
N PRO A 86 10.73 -5.40 13.34
CA PRO A 86 10.46 -6.84 13.31
C PRO A 86 9.55 -7.33 14.44
N ASP A 87 9.40 -6.56 15.52
CA ASP A 87 8.43 -6.79 16.58
C ASP A 87 6.96 -6.61 16.13
N LEU A 88 6.73 -5.89 15.03
CA LEU A 88 5.41 -5.70 14.42
C LEU A 88 5.13 -6.68 13.29
N ARG A 89 6.03 -7.61 12.99
CA ARG A 89 5.88 -8.59 11.92
C ARG A 89 5.00 -9.75 12.36
N HIS A 90 4.05 -10.13 11.52
CA HIS A 90 3.23 -11.32 11.72
C HIS A 90 4.01 -12.58 11.33
N GLY A 91 4.41 -13.37 12.31
CA GLY A 91 5.19 -14.59 12.07
C GLY A 91 6.62 -14.36 11.59
N THR A 92 7.32 -15.44 11.31
CA THR A 92 8.72 -15.41 10.86
C THR A 92 8.92 -15.98 9.46
N TYR A 93 8.10 -16.94 9.09
CA TYR A 93 8.15 -17.61 7.78
C TYR A 93 6.73 -17.98 7.33
N GLY A 94 6.54 -18.10 6.02
CA GLY A 94 5.31 -18.52 5.43
C GLY A 94 4.64 -17.44 4.58
N ARG A 95 3.40 -17.71 4.18
CA ARG A 95 2.66 -16.85 3.24
C ARG A 95 2.47 -15.42 3.73
N ASP A 96 2.24 -15.25 5.02
CA ASP A 96 1.85 -13.97 5.62
C ASP A 96 3.02 -13.33 6.42
N ASN A 97 4.27 -13.69 6.09
CA ASN A 97 5.43 -13.20 6.82
C ASN A 97 5.76 -11.72 6.56
N ASP A 98 5.18 -11.15 5.53
CA ASP A 98 5.28 -9.72 5.17
C ASP A 98 4.17 -8.87 5.81
N HIS A 99 3.26 -9.49 6.56
CA HIS A 99 2.14 -8.81 7.20
C HIS A 99 2.52 -8.13 8.52
N LEU A 100 1.79 -7.07 8.87
CA LEU A 100 1.80 -6.50 10.22
C LEU A 100 1.02 -7.39 11.20
N ALA A 101 1.47 -7.47 12.45
CA ALA A 101 0.87 -8.29 13.50
C ALA A 101 -0.37 -7.63 14.12
N LEU A 102 -1.40 -7.34 13.31
CA LEU A 102 -2.57 -6.59 13.77
C LEU A 102 -3.35 -7.26 14.90
N LYS A 103 -3.30 -8.58 15.01
CA LYS A 103 -4.01 -9.29 16.06
C LYS A 103 -3.42 -9.03 17.45
N GLU A 104 -2.10 -9.00 17.55
CA GLU A 104 -1.34 -8.91 18.80
C GLU A 104 -0.83 -7.49 19.06
N LYS A 105 -0.65 -6.67 18.02
CA LYS A 105 0.07 -5.41 18.02
C LYS A 105 -0.67 -4.32 17.24
N TYR A 106 -1.97 -4.24 17.44
CA TYR A 106 -2.83 -3.32 16.64
C TYR A 106 -2.39 -1.86 16.77
N ASP A 107 -2.39 -1.36 18.00
CA ASP A 107 -2.15 0.07 18.26
C ASP A 107 -0.74 0.48 17.84
N GLU A 108 0.26 -0.34 18.17
CA GLU A 108 1.65 -0.09 17.78
C GLU A 108 1.85 -0.14 16.27
N SER A 109 1.18 -1.06 15.57
CA SER A 109 1.22 -1.15 14.11
C SER A 109 0.57 0.05 13.45
N LEU A 110 -0.60 0.46 13.92
CA LEU A 110 -1.31 1.64 13.42
C LEU A 110 -0.51 2.92 13.65
N GLU A 111 0.00 3.13 14.87
CA GLU A 111 0.84 4.28 15.23
C GLU A 111 2.09 4.37 14.33
N PHE A 112 2.74 3.23 14.10
CA PHE A 112 3.93 3.17 13.26
C PHE A 112 3.63 3.52 11.80
N VAL A 113 2.59 2.94 11.21
CA VAL A 113 2.18 3.26 9.83
C VAL A 113 1.78 4.73 9.72
N GLN A 114 0.95 5.23 10.63
CA GLN A 114 0.55 6.64 10.63
C GLN A 114 1.74 7.59 10.80
N SER A 115 2.77 7.20 11.55
CA SER A 115 3.98 8.03 11.70
C SER A 115 4.72 8.21 10.37
N ILE A 116 4.75 7.18 9.51
CA ILE A 116 5.32 7.27 8.18
C ILE A 116 4.50 8.20 7.29
N PHE A 117 3.18 8.01 7.23
CA PHE A 117 2.31 8.91 6.46
C PHE A 117 2.39 10.36 6.94
N ASN A 118 2.55 10.56 8.26
CA ASN A 118 2.67 11.89 8.84
C ASN A 118 3.91 12.67 8.34
N GLU A 119 4.98 11.98 7.98
CA GLU A 119 6.16 12.62 7.39
C GLU A 119 5.86 13.30 6.04
N TYR A 120 4.85 12.84 5.32
CA TYR A 120 4.50 13.30 3.97
C TYR A 120 3.27 14.21 3.93
N MET A 121 2.33 14.03 4.88
CA MET A 121 1.04 14.72 4.85
C MET A 121 0.60 15.27 6.21
N GLY A 122 1.51 15.34 7.19
CA GLY A 122 1.20 15.81 8.54
C GLY A 122 0.59 17.21 8.56
N LYS A 123 -0.35 17.43 9.47
CA LYS A 123 -1.08 18.71 9.60
C LYS A 123 -0.18 19.89 9.97
N ASP A 124 0.93 19.61 10.62
CA ASP A 124 1.89 20.62 11.08
C ASP A 124 2.96 20.96 10.04
N LEU A 125 2.94 20.28 8.89
CA LEU A 125 3.86 20.56 7.80
C LEU A 125 3.40 21.79 7.02
N SER A 126 4.29 22.77 6.89
CA SER A 126 4.04 23.98 6.10
C SER A 126 4.00 23.72 4.60
N ASP A 127 4.74 22.71 4.15
CA ASP A 127 4.84 22.30 2.76
C ASP A 127 4.89 20.76 2.66
N PRO A 128 3.74 20.07 2.78
CA PRO A 128 3.68 18.62 2.75
C PRO A 128 4.03 18.07 1.37
N VAL A 129 4.71 16.92 1.34
CA VAL A 129 5.04 16.21 0.10
C VAL A 129 3.77 15.79 -0.64
N PHE A 130 2.83 15.19 0.10
CA PHE A 130 1.47 14.92 -0.39
C PHE A 130 0.62 16.12 -0.03
N ASP A 131 0.43 17.02 -0.99
CA ASP A 131 -0.42 18.19 -0.80
C ASP A 131 -1.92 17.83 -0.72
N LYS A 132 -2.79 18.82 -0.57
CA LYS A 132 -4.23 18.57 -0.41
C LYS A 132 -4.93 17.99 -1.64
N ASP A 133 -4.34 18.16 -2.81
CA ASP A 133 -4.88 17.65 -4.07
C ASP A 133 -4.35 16.24 -4.38
N THR A 134 -3.43 15.71 -3.58
CA THR A 134 -2.88 14.37 -3.73
C THR A 134 -3.86 13.32 -3.20
N VAL A 135 -4.25 12.37 -4.06
CA VAL A 135 -4.91 11.15 -3.64
C VAL A 135 -3.88 10.24 -2.99
N VAL A 136 -4.16 9.69 -1.81
CA VAL A 136 -3.22 8.88 -1.04
C VAL A 136 -3.72 7.45 -0.93
N HIS A 137 -2.93 6.50 -1.43
CA HIS A 137 -3.27 5.09 -1.42
C HIS A 137 -2.66 4.39 -0.18
N VAL A 138 -3.51 3.71 0.59
CA VAL A 138 -3.11 3.04 1.83
C VAL A 138 -2.83 1.55 1.68
N GLY A 139 -2.96 1.01 0.45
CA GLY A 139 -2.85 -0.40 0.17
C GLY A 139 -4.10 -1.17 0.57
N ALA A 140 -3.99 -2.03 1.55
CA ALA A 140 -5.05 -2.82 2.18
C ALA A 140 -5.59 -3.97 1.32
N ASP A 141 -4.73 -4.66 0.60
CA ASP A 141 -5.05 -5.92 -0.06
C ASP A 141 -4.56 -7.14 0.76
N GLU A 142 -5.05 -8.29 0.38
CA GLU A 142 -4.60 -9.65 0.71
C GLU A 142 -4.31 -9.99 2.19
N TYR A 143 -4.74 -9.18 3.16
CA TYR A 143 -4.51 -9.46 4.58
C TYR A 143 -5.60 -10.37 5.18
N THR A 144 -5.33 -11.67 5.29
CA THR A 144 -6.29 -12.67 5.80
C THR A 144 -6.01 -13.15 7.22
N ALA A 145 -4.88 -12.80 7.80
CA ALA A 145 -4.41 -13.32 9.10
C ALA A 145 -5.32 -12.94 10.29
N ALA A 146 -5.96 -11.76 10.26
CA ALA A 146 -6.87 -11.30 11.29
C ALA A 146 -7.97 -10.40 10.67
N PRO A 147 -9.03 -10.97 10.10
CA PRO A 147 -10.01 -10.25 9.28
C PRO A 147 -10.67 -9.05 9.96
N GLU A 148 -11.06 -9.16 11.20
CA GLU A 148 -11.69 -8.05 11.94
C GLU A 148 -10.70 -6.93 12.25
N ALA A 149 -9.47 -7.27 12.68
CA ALA A 149 -8.43 -6.30 12.91
C ALA A 149 -8.02 -5.59 11.61
N TYR A 150 -8.01 -6.30 10.48
CA TYR A 150 -7.81 -5.71 9.16
C TYR A 150 -8.87 -4.68 8.82
N ARG A 151 -10.17 -5.01 9.00
CA ARG A 151 -11.25 -4.07 8.67
C ARG A 151 -11.19 -2.80 9.50
N LYS A 152 -10.89 -2.96 10.79
CA LYS A 152 -10.67 -1.83 11.68
C LYS A 152 -9.46 -0.98 11.24
N PHE A 153 -8.35 -1.62 10.87
CA PHE A 153 -7.15 -0.94 10.39
C PHE A 153 -7.41 -0.18 9.09
N ALA A 154 -8.08 -0.81 8.12
CA ALA A 154 -8.44 -0.16 6.87
C ALA A 154 -9.31 1.07 7.13
N ASP A 155 -10.34 0.97 7.98
CA ASP A 155 -11.19 2.11 8.34
C ASP A 155 -10.41 3.22 9.06
N ASP A 156 -9.56 2.88 10.02
CA ASP A 156 -8.75 3.84 10.77
C ASP A 156 -7.75 4.57 9.83
N MET A 157 -7.14 3.87 8.87
CA MET A 157 -6.23 4.49 7.90
C MET A 157 -6.96 5.38 6.89
N LEU A 158 -8.11 4.95 6.38
CA LEU A 158 -8.93 5.78 5.51
C LEU A 158 -9.38 7.05 6.24
N LYS A 159 -9.81 6.91 7.50
CA LYS A 159 -10.14 8.07 8.34
C LYS A 159 -8.96 9.02 8.52
N TYR A 160 -7.78 8.48 8.78
CA TYR A 160 -6.57 9.27 8.98
C TYR A 160 -6.23 10.13 7.76
N VAL A 161 -6.35 9.56 6.54
CA VAL A 161 -6.14 10.30 5.30
C VAL A 161 -7.23 11.38 5.11
N GLN A 162 -8.51 11.04 5.34
CA GLN A 162 -9.61 12.02 5.24
C GLN A 162 -9.46 13.15 6.27
N ASP A 163 -9.09 12.85 7.50
CA ASP A 163 -8.85 13.85 8.56
C ASP A 163 -7.67 14.80 8.19
N SER A 164 -6.77 14.36 7.35
CA SER A 164 -5.69 15.21 6.80
C SER A 164 -6.16 16.12 5.65
N GLY A 165 -7.42 15.98 5.22
CA GLY A 165 -8.04 16.74 4.12
C GLY A 165 -7.71 16.21 2.73
N ARG A 166 -7.34 14.94 2.60
CA ARG A 166 -7.02 14.27 1.32
C ARG A 166 -8.00 13.17 0.99
N THR A 167 -8.05 12.80 -0.28
CA THR A 167 -8.86 11.67 -0.75
C THR A 167 -8.08 10.36 -0.56
N PRO A 168 -8.60 9.41 0.23
CA PRO A 168 -7.99 8.11 0.39
C PRO A 168 -8.34 7.18 -0.77
N ARG A 169 -7.39 6.28 -1.09
CA ARG A 169 -7.58 5.16 -2.01
C ARG A 169 -7.16 3.85 -1.35
N ILE A 170 -7.82 2.76 -1.72
CA ILE A 170 -7.63 1.43 -1.15
C ILE A 170 -7.71 0.37 -2.24
N TRP A 171 -7.00 -0.75 -2.09
CA TRP A 171 -7.25 -1.97 -2.86
C TRP A 171 -8.51 -2.68 -2.39
N GLY A 172 -9.26 -3.23 -3.31
CA GLY A 172 -10.48 -3.96 -3.01
C GLY A 172 -10.22 -5.36 -2.44
N SER A 173 -10.60 -5.57 -1.17
CA SER A 173 -10.47 -6.86 -0.47
C SER A 173 -11.68 -7.22 0.41
N LEU A 174 -12.67 -6.34 0.48
CA LEU A 174 -13.75 -6.41 1.47
C LEU A 174 -14.82 -7.48 1.18
N SER A 175 -14.83 -8.07 0.00
CA SER A 175 -15.71 -9.23 -0.27
C SER A 175 -15.14 -10.54 0.24
N THR A 176 -13.84 -10.67 0.33
CA THR A 176 -13.15 -11.84 0.88
C THR A 176 -12.91 -11.70 2.37
N ILE A 177 -12.40 -10.55 2.82
CA ILE A 177 -12.07 -10.33 4.23
C ILE A 177 -13.30 -9.86 4.98
N LYS A 178 -13.98 -10.82 5.61
CA LYS A 178 -15.22 -10.60 6.37
C LYS A 178 -14.95 -10.13 7.79
N GLY A 179 -15.89 -9.37 8.35
CA GLY A 179 -15.85 -8.91 9.74
C GLY A 179 -17.06 -8.02 10.03
N GLU A 180 -17.19 -7.58 11.28
CA GLU A 180 -18.30 -6.76 11.75
C GLU A 180 -18.06 -5.26 11.57
N THR A 181 -16.79 -4.83 11.58
CA THR A 181 -16.43 -3.43 11.36
C THR A 181 -16.86 -3.01 9.95
N SER A 182 -17.69 -1.98 9.89
CA SER A 182 -18.06 -1.32 8.62
C SER A 182 -16.89 -0.41 8.20
N VAL A 183 -16.29 -0.72 7.04
CA VAL A 183 -15.22 0.13 6.46
C VAL A 183 -15.89 1.28 5.70
N ARG A 184 -15.48 2.51 5.97
CA ARG A 184 -16.03 3.72 5.33
C ARG A 184 -15.88 3.68 3.82
N SER A 185 -16.86 4.25 3.12
CA SER A 185 -16.87 4.32 1.65
C SER A 185 -17.02 5.74 1.12
N GLU A 186 -17.66 6.63 1.88
CA GLU A 186 -17.90 8.00 1.43
C GLU A 186 -16.57 8.73 1.19
N GLY A 187 -16.38 9.23 -0.04
CA GLY A 187 -15.15 9.91 -0.45
C GLY A 187 -13.92 9.00 -0.56
N VAL A 188 -14.12 7.69 -0.66
CA VAL A 188 -13.05 6.68 -0.80
C VAL A 188 -13.03 6.13 -2.21
N GLN A 189 -11.85 6.15 -2.84
CA GLN A 189 -11.59 5.46 -4.09
C GLN A 189 -11.15 4.03 -3.84
N MET A 190 -11.62 3.09 -4.67
CA MET A 190 -11.25 1.68 -4.55
C MET A 190 -10.80 1.10 -5.89
N ASN A 191 -9.57 0.59 -5.93
CA ASN A 191 -9.05 -0.15 -7.05
C ASN A 191 -9.56 -1.60 -7.01
N LEU A 192 -10.33 -2.00 -8.03
CA LEU A 192 -10.83 -3.37 -8.18
C LEU A 192 -9.83 -4.19 -8.98
N TRP A 193 -8.85 -4.75 -8.30
CA TRP A 193 -7.80 -5.55 -8.91
C TRP A 193 -8.24 -7.01 -9.17
N ASN A 194 -9.13 -7.54 -8.35
CA ASN A 194 -9.67 -8.89 -8.51
C ASN A 194 -11.12 -8.92 -7.97
N PHE A 195 -12.08 -9.33 -8.82
CA PHE A 195 -13.51 -9.33 -8.45
C PHE A 195 -13.88 -10.39 -7.42
N GLY A 196 -13.06 -11.40 -7.20
CA GLY A 196 -13.20 -12.34 -6.10
C GLY A 196 -12.88 -11.71 -4.75
N TRP A 197 -11.86 -10.83 -4.71
CA TRP A 197 -11.48 -10.10 -3.51
C TRP A 197 -12.46 -8.96 -3.19
N ALA A 198 -12.93 -8.25 -4.22
CA ALA A 198 -13.94 -7.20 -4.07
C ALA A 198 -14.96 -7.29 -5.22
N ASN A 199 -16.17 -7.72 -4.90
CA ASN A 199 -17.25 -7.78 -5.87
C ASN A 199 -17.67 -6.36 -6.26
N MET A 200 -17.65 -6.04 -7.54
CA MET A 200 -17.86 -4.71 -8.09
C MET A 200 -19.21 -4.12 -7.69
N ASP A 201 -20.31 -4.88 -7.89
CA ASP A 201 -21.66 -4.39 -7.59
C ASP A 201 -21.82 -4.04 -6.12
N LYS A 202 -21.33 -4.92 -5.23
CA LYS A 202 -21.41 -4.71 -3.79
C LYS A 202 -20.60 -3.51 -3.33
N MET A 203 -19.42 -3.28 -3.91
CA MET A 203 -18.60 -2.12 -3.56
C MET A 203 -19.23 -0.82 -4.08
N TYR A 204 -19.83 -0.87 -5.27
CA TYR A 204 -20.58 0.25 -5.81
C TYR A 204 -21.81 0.58 -4.94
N GLU A 205 -22.60 -0.41 -4.58
CA GLU A 205 -23.77 -0.25 -3.69
C GLU A 205 -23.39 0.30 -2.31
N GLN A 206 -22.19 -0.01 -1.84
CA GLN A 206 -21.65 0.53 -0.59
C GLN A 206 -21.17 1.99 -0.72
N GLY A 207 -21.07 2.52 -1.93
CA GLY A 207 -20.75 3.92 -2.19
C GLY A 207 -19.26 4.23 -2.41
N TYR A 208 -18.43 3.23 -2.74
CA TYR A 208 -17.06 3.45 -3.16
C TYR A 208 -16.99 4.05 -4.57
N ASP A 209 -16.02 4.94 -4.81
CA ASP A 209 -15.64 5.39 -6.14
C ASP A 209 -14.68 4.36 -6.77
N LEU A 210 -15.17 3.60 -7.76
CA LEU A 210 -14.50 2.40 -8.25
C LEU A 210 -13.58 2.67 -9.43
N ILE A 211 -12.40 2.07 -9.39
CA ILE A 211 -11.42 2.07 -10.48
C ILE A 211 -11.17 0.62 -10.89
N ASN A 212 -11.57 0.28 -12.12
CA ASN A 212 -11.37 -1.07 -12.64
C ASN A 212 -9.92 -1.27 -13.09
N CYS A 213 -9.20 -2.13 -12.41
CA CYS A 213 -7.85 -2.58 -12.74
C CYS A 213 -7.72 -4.11 -12.63
N ASN A 214 -8.81 -4.81 -13.02
CA ASN A 214 -8.92 -6.27 -12.90
C ASN A 214 -7.71 -7.01 -13.48
N ASP A 215 -7.16 -7.91 -12.71
CA ASP A 215 -5.96 -8.68 -13.04
C ASP A 215 -6.10 -9.51 -14.32
N GLY A 216 -7.29 -10.08 -14.56
CA GLY A 216 -7.57 -10.85 -15.76
C GLY A 216 -7.54 -10.05 -17.05
N ASN A 217 -7.61 -8.71 -17.01
CA ASN A 217 -7.64 -7.85 -18.19
C ASN A 217 -6.42 -6.93 -18.31
N TYR A 218 -5.91 -6.41 -17.20
CA TYR A 218 -4.96 -5.31 -17.22
C TYR A 218 -3.56 -5.67 -16.69
N TYR A 219 -3.42 -6.80 -15.96
CA TYR A 219 -2.13 -7.18 -15.39
C TYR A 219 -1.21 -7.78 -16.45
N ILE A 220 0.01 -7.25 -16.48
CA ILE A 220 1.15 -7.78 -17.23
C ILE A 220 2.25 -8.03 -16.23
N VAL A 221 2.49 -9.29 -15.88
CA VAL A 221 3.49 -9.68 -14.88
C VAL A 221 4.36 -10.80 -15.48
N PRO A 222 5.38 -10.45 -16.26
CA PRO A 222 6.22 -11.41 -16.95
C PRO A 222 6.86 -12.41 -15.98
N ASN A 223 6.85 -13.68 -16.34
CA ASN A 223 7.40 -14.80 -15.58
C ASN A 223 6.72 -15.10 -14.23
N ALA A 224 5.58 -14.51 -13.93
CA ALA A 224 4.83 -14.85 -12.73
C ALA A 224 4.17 -16.24 -12.78
N GLY A 225 3.94 -16.76 -13.98
CA GLY A 225 3.36 -18.08 -14.21
C GLY A 225 1.84 -18.18 -14.05
N TYR A 226 1.21 -17.19 -13.47
CA TYR A 226 -0.24 -17.09 -13.25
C TYR A 226 -0.87 -15.78 -13.76
N TYR A 227 -0.05 -14.79 -14.11
CA TYR A 227 -0.46 -13.60 -14.85
C TYR A 227 0.05 -13.64 -16.29
N TYR A 228 -0.48 -12.77 -17.14
CA TYR A 228 -0.03 -12.68 -18.53
C TYR A 228 1.36 -12.06 -18.63
N ASP A 229 2.16 -12.60 -19.56
CA ASP A 229 3.50 -12.07 -19.86
C ASP A 229 3.44 -10.85 -20.79
N TYR A 230 2.30 -10.63 -21.46
CA TYR A 230 2.10 -9.56 -22.44
C TYR A 230 0.64 -9.08 -22.44
N LEU A 231 0.45 -7.88 -22.94
CA LEU A 231 -0.85 -7.27 -23.12
C LEU A 231 -1.59 -7.94 -24.30
N ASN A 232 -2.85 -8.31 -24.09
CA ASN A 232 -3.73 -8.72 -25.18
C ASN A 232 -4.52 -7.51 -25.69
N GLU A 233 -3.99 -6.83 -26.72
CA GLU A 233 -4.55 -5.59 -27.27
C GLU A 233 -5.96 -5.79 -27.83
N ASP A 234 -6.22 -6.93 -28.50
CA ASP A 234 -7.55 -7.23 -29.06
C ASP A 234 -8.60 -7.41 -27.97
N THR A 235 -8.23 -8.08 -26.86
CA THR A 235 -9.12 -8.24 -25.72
C THR A 235 -9.43 -6.87 -25.10
N LEU A 236 -8.44 -6.02 -24.90
CA LEU A 236 -8.62 -4.71 -24.30
C LEU A 236 -9.42 -3.77 -25.20
N TYR A 237 -9.14 -3.79 -26.50
CA TYR A 237 -9.87 -2.97 -27.47
C TYR A 237 -11.38 -3.29 -27.51
N ASN A 238 -11.71 -4.58 -27.37
CA ASN A 238 -13.09 -5.04 -27.39
C ASN A 238 -13.74 -5.09 -26.00
N LEU A 239 -12.98 -4.78 -24.94
CA LEU A 239 -13.51 -4.77 -23.59
C LEU A 239 -14.55 -3.64 -23.43
N ALA A 240 -15.77 -4.02 -23.05
CA ALA A 240 -16.78 -3.04 -22.68
C ALA A 240 -16.42 -2.48 -21.29
N ILE A 241 -15.87 -1.28 -21.26
CA ILE A 241 -15.35 -0.62 -20.04
C ILE A 241 -16.43 -0.49 -18.95
N ASN A 242 -17.71 -0.41 -19.34
CA ASN A 242 -18.85 -0.26 -18.47
C ASN A 242 -19.69 -1.53 -18.30
N SER A 243 -19.20 -2.68 -18.76
CA SER A 243 -19.92 -3.92 -18.49
C SER A 243 -19.75 -4.32 -17.04
N ILE A 244 -20.71 -3.93 -16.25
CA ILE A 244 -21.03 -4.60 -15.00
C ILE A 244 -21.57 -5.95 -15.44
N GLY A 245 -20.75 -6.98 -15.41
CA GLY A 245 -21.11 -8.33 -15.81
C GLY A 245 -21.73 -9.11 -14.68
#